data_87ad018f2269a93e0f9800222c8ddc97
#
_entry.id   87ad018f2269a93e0f9800222c8ddc97
#
_cell.length_a   1.000
_cell.length_b   1.000
_cell.length_c   1.000
_cell.angle_alpha   90.00
_cell.angle_beta   90.00
_cell.angle_gamma   90.00
#
_symmetry.space_group_name_H-M   'P 1'
#
loop_
_entity.id
_entity.type
_entity.pdbx_description
1 polymer ?
#
loop_
_entity_poly.entity_id
_entity_poly.type
_entity_poly.pdbx_seq_one_letter_code
_entity_poly.pdbx_strand_id
1 'polypeptide(L)'
;ITHLPLMERKRILADVVKECDRLAISRYIDGKGIALYDLAEQQELEGVVAKRKDSKYYFGKRSKDWIKIKYLKDEDYVICGYIRKDKGMVSLVLGQYAGDDLVYKGHVTLGVSGTNLQRVMALPRVKAHDFIDLPPGNELAVWIKPVLVGIVQYMPRGEVKSQPVFKGLRD
;
A
#
# COMPACT_ATOMS: atom_id res chain seq x y z
N ILE A 1 14.34 -6.80 30.79
CA ILE A 1 14.33 -8.10 30.07
C ILE A 1 14.59 -8.00 28.56
N THR A 2 14.95 -6.80 28.05
CA THR A 2 15.15 -6.60 26.61
C THR A 2 16.34 -7.38 26.02
N HIS A 3 17.30 -7.72 26.85
CA HIS A 3 18.47 -8.54 26.52
C HIS A 3 18.17 -10.05 26.36
N LEU A 4 16.99 -10.49 26.82
CA LEU A 4 16.54 -11.88 26.70
C LEU A 4 16.03 -12.19 25.29
N PRO A 5 16.10 -13.46 24.84
CA PRO A 5 15.46 -13.92 23.63
C PRO A 5 13.97 -13.64 23.59
N LEU A 6 13.42 -13.43 22.37
CA LEU A 6 12.00 -13.13 22.20
C LEU A 6 11.08 -14.14 22.87
N MET A 7 11.36 -15.43 22.73
CA MET A 7 10.49 -16.47 23.28
C MET A 7 10.50 -16.51 24.80
N GLU A 8 11.63 -16.20 25.42
CA GLU A 8 11.73 -16.10 26.89
C GLU A 8 10.95 -14.88 27.41
N ARG A 9 11.06 -13.73 26.72
CA ARG A 9 10.27 -12.54 27.07
C ARG A 9 8.77 -12.80 26.92
N LYS A 10 8.35 -13.57 25.89
CA LYS A 10 6.93 -13.94 25.73
C LYS A 10 6.45 -14.87 26.84
N ARG A 11 7.28 -15.82 27.28
CA ARG A 11 6.96 -16.69 28.41
C ARG A 11 6.76 -15.87 29.69
N ILE A 12 7.70 -15.00 30.02
CA ILE A 12 7.59 -14.11 31.18
C ILE A 12 6.32 -13.25 31.10
N LEU A 13 6.01 -12.71 29.91
CA LEU A 13 4.80 -11.90 29.71
C LEU A 13 3.53 -12.72 30.00
N ALA A 14 3.46 -13.95 29.51
CA ALA A 14 2.33 -14.84 29.75
C ALA A 14 2.16 -15.22 31.25
N ASP A 15 3.29 -15.33 31.98
CA ASP A 15 3.27 -15.66 33.39
C ASP A 15 2.80 -14.49 34.28
N VAL A 16 3.09 -13.22 33.88
CA VAL A 16 2.82 -12.04 34.71
C VAL A 16 1.55 -11.27 34.30
N VAL A 17 1.07 -11.43 33.07
CA VAL A 17 -0.09 -10.70 32.55
C VAL A 17 -1.33 -11.59 32.54
N LYS A 18 -2.38 -11.17 33.25
CA LYS A 18 -3.71 -11.75 33.15
C LYS A 18 -4.51 -11.01 32.10
N GLU A 19 -4.98 -11.72 31.07
CA GLU A 19 -5.85 -11.14 30.03
C GLU A 19 -7.22 -10.76 30.62
N CYS A 20 -7.79 -9.67 30.13
CA CYS A 20 -9.14 -9.21 30.46
C CYS A 20 -9.72 -8.46 29.24
N ASP A 21 -10.95 -7.98 29.33
CA ASP A 21 -11.63 -7.27 28.21
C ASP A 21 -10.87 -6.06 27.65
N ARG A 22 -9.94 -5.49 28.41
CA ARG A 22 -9.14 -4.32 28.01
C ARG A 22 -7.66 -4.64 27.70
N LEU A 23 -7.24 -5.89 27.92
CA LEU A 23 -5.83 -6.29 27.80
C LEU A 23 -5.73 -7.72 27.25
N ALA A 24 -5.19 -7.85 26.05
CA ALA A 24 -4.92 -9.13 25.41
C ALA A 24 -3.43 -9.26 25.06
N ILE A 25 -2.89 -10.46 25.24
CA ILE A 25 -1.54 -10.80 24.79
C ILE A 25 -1.58 -11.12 23.30
N SER A 26 -0.75 -10.43 22.52
CA SER A 26 -0.64 -10.68 21.07
C SER A 26 -0.28 -12.13 20.77
N ARG A 27 -1.16 -12.83 20.07
CA ARG A 27 -0.98 -14.21 19.65
C ARG A 27 0.14 -14.32 18.60
N TYR A 28 0.72 -15.50 18.49
CA TYR A 28 1.71 -15.83 17.46
C TYR A 28 1.56 -17.29 17.05
N ILE A 29 2.04 -17.62 15.86
CA ILE A 29 2.09 -18.99 15.35
C ILE A 29 3.56 -19.34 15.13
N ASP A 30 4.00 -20.44 15.72
CA ASP A 30 5.37 -20.90 15.59
C ASP A 30 5.55 -21.81 14.39
N GLY A 31 6.57 -21.53 13.57
CA GLY A 31 6.98 -22.36 12.44
C GLY A 31 6.02 -22.40 11.24
N LYS A 32 4.84 -21.80 11.32
CA LYS A 32 3.82 -21.82 10.25
C LYS A 32 3.57 -20.43 9.67
N GLY A 33 4.63 -19.68 9.40
CA GLY A 33 4.53 -18.28 8.93
C GLY A 33 3.85 -18.14 7.57
N ILE A 34 4.06 -19.10 6.64
CA ILE A 34 3.41 -19.10 5.32
C ILE A 34 1.90 -19.24 5.48
N ALA A 35 1.43 -20.25 6.22
CA ALA A 35 0.00 -20.45 6.44
C ALA A 35 -0.68 -19.27 7.15
N LEU A 36 0.03 -18.57 8.05
CA LEU A 36 -0.48 -17.34 8.66
C LEU A 36 -0.54 -16.19 7.65
N TYR A 37 0.44 -16.09 6.74
CA TYR A 37 0.42 -15.10 5.68
C TYR A 37 -0.75 -15.35 4.71
N ASP A 38 -0.96 -16.60 4.27
CA ASP A 38 -2.06 -16.98 3.38
C ASP A 38 -3.43 -16.66 4.01
N LEU A 39 -3.57 -16.90 5.32
CA LEU A 39 -4.78 -16.53 6.06
C LEU A 39 -4.97 -15.01 6.14
N ALA A 40 -3.88 -14.26 6.37
CA ALA A 40 -3.92 -12.80 6.40
C ALA A 40 -4.31 -12.22 5.03
N GLU A 41 -3.83 -12.83 3.94
CA GLU A 41 -4.21 -12.50 2.56
C GLU A 41 -5.71 -12.76 2.32
N GLN A 42 -6.22 -13.93 2.68
CA GLN A 42 -7.64 -14.28 2.53
C GLN A 42 -8.58 -13.33 3.29
N GLN A 43 -8.11 -12.80 4.42
CA GLN A 43 -8.86 -11.85 5.25
C GLN A 43 -8.55 -10.38 4.92
N GLU A 44 -7.81 -10.10 3.85
CA GLU A 44 -7.38 -8.75 3.43
C GLU A 44 -6.71 -7.94 4.55
N LEU A 45 -5.97 -8.61 5.44
CA LEU A 45 -5.18 -7.96 6.48
C LEU A 45 -3.91 -7.36 5.91
N GLU A 46 -3.29 -6.42 6.63
CA GLU A 46 -2.07 -5.71 6.20
C GLU A 46 -0.89 -6.66 5.92
N GLY A 47 -0.89 -7.85 6.51
CA GLY A 47 0.16 -8.84 6.44
C GLY A 47 0.60 -9.36 7.80
N VAL A 48 1.81 -9.92 7.88
CA VAL A 48 2.33 -10.52 9.10
C VAL A 48 3.68 -9.94 9.49
N VAL A 49 4.09 -10.13 10.75
CA VAL A 49 5.43 -9.79 11.21
C VAL A 49 6.15 -11.07 11.62
N ALA A 50 7.14 -11.48 10.81
CA ALA A 50 8.04 -12.57 11.15
C ALA A 50 9.11 -12.08 12.14
N LYS A 51 9.33 -12.82 13.21
CA LYS A 51 10.28 -12.45 14.27
C LYS A 51 11.18 -13.63 14.60
N ARG A 52 12.48 -13.40 14.63
CA ARG A 52 13.44 -14.43 15.09
C ARG A 52 13.21 -14.73 16.58
N LYS A 53 13.15 -16.00 16.93
CA LYS A 53 12.85 -16.48 18.29
C LYS A 53 13.91 -16.07 19.32
N ASP A 54 15.17 -16.02 18.91
CA ASP A 54 16.33 -15.67 19.71
C ASP A 54 16.63 -14.16 19.72
N SER A 55 15.81 -13.34 19.04
CA SER A 55 16.07 -11.92 18.92
C SER A 55 15.92 -11.17 20.25
N LYS A 56 16.85 -10.26 20.49
CA LYS A 56 16.77 -9.26 21.56
C LYS A 56 15.89 -8.11 21.15
N TYR A 57 15.55 -7.23 22.07
CA TYR A 57 14.80 -6.02 21.78
C TYR A 57 15.69 -4.78 21.94
N TYR A 58 15.74 -3.95 20.91
CA TYR A 58 16.51 -2.72 20.89
C TYR A 58 15.59 -1.53 20.78
N PHE A 59 15.56 -0.67 21.81
CA PHE A 59 14.76 0.56 21.81
C PHE A 59 15.20 1.51 20.70
N GLY A 60 14.22 2.08 19.98
CA GLY A 60 14.47 3.08 18.95
C GLY A 60 15.25 2.60 17.73
N LYS A 61 15.56 1.29 17.62
CA LYS A 61 16.30 0.73 16.50
C LYS A 61 15.44 -0.24 15.68
N ARG A 62 15.62 -0.22 14.36
CA ARG A 62 15.09 -1.25 13.47
C ARG A 62 16.11 -2.39 13.38
N SER A 63 15.65 -3.62 13.52
CA SER A 63 16.46 -4.83 13.40
C SER A 63 15.96 -5.67 12.24
N LYS A 64 16.87 -6.38 11.58
CA LYS A 64 16.53 -7.41 10.58
C LYS A 64 15.93 -8.68 11.22
N ASP A 65 15.92 -8.77 12.54
CA ASP A 65 15.32 -9.89 13.26
C ASP A 65 13.78 -9.86 13.23
N TRP A 66 13.19 -8.70 12.92
CA TRP A 66 11.76 -8.50 12.80
C TRP A 66 11.44 -7.97 11.41
N ILE A 67 10.79 -8.79 10.60
CA ILE A 67 10.48 -8.50 9.20
C ILE A 67 8.98 -8.35 9.05
N LYS A 68 8.53 -7.17 8.59
CA LYS A 68 7.14 -6.94 8.22
C LYS A 68 6.93 -7.42 6.78
N ILE A 69 6.08 -8.42 6.61
CA ILE A 69 5.70 -8.99 5.32
C ILE A 69 4.29 -8.50 5.03
N LYS A 70 4.18 -7.55 4.10
CA LYS A 70 2.92 -6.91 3.75
C LYS A 70 2.21 -7.71 2.67
N TYR A 71 0.88 -7.74 2.74
CA TYR A 71 0.05 -8.16 1.63
C TYR A 71 -0.14 -6.97 0.68
N LEU A 72 0.30 -7.11 -0.56
CA LEU A 72 0.26 -6.08 -1.58
C LEU A 72 -0.40 -6.64 -2.83
N LYS A 73 -1.30 -5.86 -3.43
CA LYS A 73 -1.88 -6.13 -4.76
C LYS A 73 -1.35 -5.14 -5.77
N ASP A 74 -1.08 -5.62 -6.97
CA ASP A 74 -0.81 -4.80 -8.14
C ASP A 74 -2.06 -4.76 -9.01
N GLU A 75 -2.42 -3.58 -9.48
CA GLU A 75 -3.58 -3.38 -10.36
C GLU A 75 -3.26 -2.37 -11.44
N ASP A 76 -3.85 -2.57 -12.60
CA ASP A 76 -3.65 -1.74 -13.78
C ASP A 76 -4.71 -0.63 -13.85
N TYR A 77 -4.25 0.60 -14.09
CA TYR A 77 -5.09 1.78 -14.23
C TYR A 77 -4.71 2.57 -15.46
N VAL A 78 -5.70 3.10 -16.13
CA VAL A 78 -5.51 4.10 -17.19
C VAL A 78 -5.12 5.43 -16.53
N ILE A 79 -4.08 6.07 -17.04
CA ILE A 79 -3.65 7.39 -16.59
C ILE A 79 -4.40 8.45 -17.36
N CYS A 80 -5.29 9.17 -16.68
CA CYS A 80 -6.20 10.12 -17.28
C CYS A 80 -5.76 11.58 -17.13
N GLY A 81 -4.84 11.84 -16.21
CA GLY A 81 -4.34 13.17 -15.95
C GLY A 81 -3.28 13.21 -14.87
N TYR A 82 -2.85 14.40 -14.53
CA TYR A 82 -1.94 14.62 -13.42
C TYR A 82 -2.20 15.96 -12.71
N ILE A 83 -1.89 16.00 -11.42
CA ILE A 83 -1.98 17.18 -10.57
C ILE A 83 -0.58 17.51 -10.06
N ARG A 84 -0.13 18.74 -10.25
CA ARG A 84 1.12 19.22 -9.66
C ARG A 84 0.87 19.57 -8.20
N LYS A 85 1.67 19.01 -7.30
CA LYS A 85 1.63 19.25 -5.87
C LYS A 85 2.81 20.11 -5.44
N ASP A 86 2.79 20.54 -4.19
CA ASP A 86 3.91 21.27 -3.61
C ASP A 86 5.21 20.47 -3.66
N LYS A 87 6.33 21.15 -3.56
CA LYS A 87 7.69 20.57 -3.56
C LYS A 87 8.02 19.74 -4.81
N GLY A 88 7.39 20.04 -5.95
CA GLY A 88 7.67 19.37 -7.22
C GLY A 88 7.10 17.95 -7.34
N MET A 89 6.30 17.50 -6.42
CA MET A 89 5.60 16.22 -6.52
C MET A 89 4.49 16.28 -7.57
N VAL A 90 4.21 15.13 -8.17
CA VAL A 90 3.11 14.97 -9.12
C VAL A 90 2.25 13.80 -8.70
N SER A 91 0.94 14.01 -8.75
CA SER A 91 -0.07 12.98 -8.51
C SER A 91 -0.69 12.60 -9.84
N LEU A 92 -0.72 11.31 -10.18
CA LEU A 92 -1.43 10.82 -11.36
C LEU A 92 -2.89 10.58 -11.02
N VAL A 93 -3.79 10.97 -11.92
CA VAL A 93 -5.22 10.69 -11.83
C VAL A 93 -5.50 9.37 -12.55
N LEU A 94 -6.11 8.44 -11.85
CA LEU A 94 -6.31 7.06 -12.26
C LEU A 94 -7.76 6.83 -12.68
N GLY A 95 -7.94 6.09 -13.75
CA GLY A 95 -9.23 5.59 -14.22
C GLY A 95 -9.20 4.11 -14.54
N GLN A 96 -10.38 3.54 -14.68
CA GLN A 96 -10.57 2.17 -15.13
C GLN A 96 -11.84 2.09 -15.98
N TYR A 97 -11.78 1.40 -17.09
CA TYR A 97 -12.96 1.20 -17.93
C TYR A 97 -13.87 0.11 -17.35
N ALA A 98 -15.15 0.41 -17.27
CA ALA A 98 -16.24 -0.53 -16.97
C ALA A 98 -17.17 -0.55 -18.20
N GLY A 99 -16.92 -1.45 -19.15
CA GLY A 99 -17.46 -1.35 -20.49
C GLY A 99 -16.86 -0.14 -21.21
N ASP A 100 -17.71 0.73 -21.76
CA ASP A 100 -17.29 1.98 -22.42
C ASP A 100 -17.11 3.16 -21.44
N ASP A 101 -17.51 2.97 -20.21
CA ASP A 101 -17.52 4.01 -19.18
C ASP A 101 -16.18 4.12 -18.45
N LEU A 102 -15.62 5.32 -18.40
CA LEU A 102 -14.40 5.60 -17.64
C LEU A 102 -14.76 5.99 -16.20
N VAL A 103 -14.38 5.12 -15.26
CA VAL A 103 -14.65 5.28 -13.83
C VAL A 103 -13.40 5.80 -13.11
N TYR A 104 -13.57 6.84 -12.31
CA TYR A 104 -12.48 7.36 -11.46
C TYR A 104 -12.06 6.36 -10.38
N LYS A 105 -10.75 6.19 -10.19
CA LYS A 105 -10.16 5.21 -9.26
C LYS A 105 -9.18 5.83 -8.25
N GLY A 106 -9.13 7.14 -8.19
CA GLY A 106 -8.29 7.84 -7.21
C GLY A 106 -7.00 8.40 -7.80
N HIS A 107 -6.08 8.71 -6.89
CA HIS A 107 -4.78 9.29 -7.23
C HIS A 107 -3.62 8.42 -6.71
N VAL A 108 -2.49 8.48 -7.41
CA VAL A 108 -1.21 7.96 -6.92
C VAL A 108 -0.13 9.01 -7.02
N THR A 109 0.62 9.21 -5.93
CA THR A 109 1.74 10.18 -5.85
C THR A 109 3.07 9.49 -5.63
N LEU A 110 3.08 8.47 -4.75
CA LEU A 110 4.32 7.74 -4.44
C LEU A 110 4.78 6.93 -5.65
N GLY A 111 6.09 6.97 -5.93
CA GLY A 111 6.70 6.27 -7.05
C GLY A 111 6.60 6.99 -8.40
N VAL A 112 5.87 8.11 -8.48
CA VAL A 112 5.71 8.90 -9.70
C VAL A 112 6.95 9.78 -9.92
N SER A 113 7.84 9.37 -10.80
CA SER A 113 9.08 10.11 -11.09
C SER A 113 9.74 9.66 -12.41
N GLY A 114 10.85 10.33 -12.77
CA GLY A 114 11.73 9.92 -13.84
C GLY A 114 11.08 9.83 -15.22
N THR A 115 11.53 8.86 -16.02
CA THR A 115 11.13 8.66 -17.43
C THR A 115 9.63 8.41 -17.57
N ASN A 116 9.03 7.66 -16.64
CA ASN A 116 7.59 7.39 -16.67
C ASN A 116 6.77 8.66 -16.55
N LEU A 117 7.14 9.56 -15.63
CA LEU A 117 6.49 10.86 -15.49
C LEU A 117 6.66 11.71 -16.76
N GLN A 118 7.85 11.71 -17.37
CA GLN A 118 8.09 12.42 -18.63
C GLN A 118 7.20 11.89 -19.75
N ARG A 119 7.05 10.56 -19.89
CA ARG A 119 6.14 9.94 -20.88
C ARG A 119 4.68 10.40 -20.66
N VAL A 120 4.21 10.41 -19.42
CA VAL A 120 2.86 10.88 -19.07
C VAL A 120 2.67 12.37 -19.46
N MET A 121 3.64 13.22 -19.09
CA MET A 121 3.54 14.65 -19.34
C MET A 121 3.70 15.04 -20.81
N ALA A 122 4.28 14.15 -21.64
CA ALA A 122 4.42 14.34 -23.09
C ALA A 122 3.13 14.04 -23.88
N LEU A 123 2.15 13.41 -23.24
CA LEU A 123 0.88 13.09 -23.91
C LEU A 123 0.09 14.35 -24.26
N PRO A 124 -0.69 14.31 -25.36
CA PRO A 124 -1.59 15.38 -25.73
C PRO A 124 -2.56 15.71 -24.59
N ARG A 125 -2.68 17.00 -24.26
CA ARG A 125 -3.65 17.49 -23.30
C ARG A 125 -5.02 17.52 -23.94
N VAL A 126 -6.05 17.20 -23.13
CA VAL A 126 -7.46 17.32 -23.53
C VAL A 126 -8.13 18.37 -22.66
N LYS A 127 -9.22 18.99 -23.18
CA LYS A 127 -9.92 20.09 -22.49
C LYS A 127 -10.78 19.60 -21.34
N ALA A 128 -11.28 18.37 -21.43
CA ALA A 128 -12.18 17.76 -20.46
C ALA A 128 -11.77 16.30 -20.24
N HIS A 129 -12.26 15.73 -19.16
CA HIS A 129 -12.17 14.30 -18.88
C HIS A 129 -13.44 13.56 -19.33
N ASP A 130 -13.33 12.25 -19.51
CA ASP A 130 -14.45 11.40 -19.90
C ASP A 130 -15.00 10.59 -18.70
N PHE A 131 -14.69 10.97 -17.47
CA PHE A 131 -15.22 10.30 -16.27
C PHE A 131 -16.71 10.55 -16.13
N ILE A 132 -17.48 9.49 -15.83
CA ILE A 132 -18.93 9.58 -15.58
C ILE A 132 -19.21 10.39 -14.32
N ASP A 133 -18.43 10.10 -13.25
CA ASP A 133 -18.54 10.78 -11.96
C ASP A 133 -17.13 11.08 -11.44
N LEU A 134 -16.82 12.36 -11.31
CA LEU A 134 -15.53 12.83 -10.83
C LEU A 134 -15.72 13.55 -9.49
N PRO A 135 -15.21 13.01 -8.39
CA PRO A 135 -15.34 13.64 -7.08
C PRO A 135 -14.53 14.96 -7.01
N PRO A 136 -14.85 15.85 -6.06
CA PRO A 136 -14.07 17.05 -5.77
C PRO A 136 -12.59 16.73 -5.49
N GLY A 137 -11.70 17.74 -5.70
CA GLY A 137 -10.25 17.60 -5.49
C GLY A 137 -9.47 17.36 -6.77
N ASN A 138 -10.15 17.43 -7.94
CA ASN A 138 -9.53 17.27 -9.25
C ASN A 138 -9.48 18.59 -10.06
N GLU A 139 -9.82 19.72 -9.47
CA GLU A 139 -9.97 21.03 -10.12
C GLU A 139 -8.67 21.52 -10.77
N LEU A 140 -7.53 21.12 -10.23
CA LEU A 140 -6.20 21.49 -10.75
C LEU A 140 -5.60 20.40 -11.66
N ALA A 141 -6.39 19.41 -12.06
CA ALA A 141 -5.90 18.34 -12.90
C ALA A 141 -5.63 18.83 -14.33
N VAL A 142 -4.48 18.45 -14.85
CA VAL A 142 -4.17 18.56 -16.27
C VAL A 142 -4.57 17.24 -16.91
N TRP A 143 -5.65 17.27 -17.69
CA TRP A 143 -6.19 16.11 -18.39
C TRP A 143 -5.36 15.76 -19.60
N ILE A 144 -5.13 14.47 -19.84
CA ILE A 144 -4.37 13.95 -20.98
C ILE A 144 -5.17 12.85 -21.68
N LYS A 145 -4.82 12.55 -22.92
CA LYS A 145 -5.42 11.44 -23.63
C LYS A 145 -5.15 10.13 -22.89
N PRO A 146 -6.20 9.34 -22.50
CA PRO A 146 -6.07 8.18 -21.61
C PRO A 146 -5.60 6.94 -22.39
N VAL A 147 -4.34 6.92 -22.83
CA VAL A 147 -3.73 5.84 -23.63
C VAL A 147 -2.62 5.07 -22.91
N LEU A 148 -2.15 5.56 -21.75
CA LEU A 148 -1.14 4.87 -20.98
C LEU A 148 -1.78 4.13 -19.82
N VAL A 149 -1.30 2.91 -19.59
CA VAL A 149 -1.69 2.09 -18.44
C VAL A 149 -0.55 2.07 -17.42
N GLY A 150 -0.86 2.34 -16.18
CA GLY A 150 0.08 2.32 -15.07
C GLY A 150 -0.22 1.21 -14.08
N ILE A 151 0.83 0.56 -13.57
CA ILE A 151 0.74 -0.43 -12.51
C ILE A 151 0.80 0.31 -11.19
N VAL A 152 -0.21 0.10 -10.35
CA VAL A 152 -0.27 0.66 -8.99
C VAL A 152 -0.33 -0.47 -7.98
N GLN A 153 0.65 -0.49 -7.09
CA GLN A 153 0.70 -1.41 -5.96
C GLN A 153 0.07 -0.75 -4.75
N TYR A 154 -0.79 -1.47 -4.05
CA TYR A 154 -1.44 -0.98 -2.84
C TYR A 154 -1.70 -2.09 -1.82
N MET A 155 -1.98 -1.72 -0.59
CA MET A 155 -2.51 -2.64 0.42
C MET A 155 -4.04 -2.62 0.33
N PRO A 156 -4.69 -3.75 0.05
CA PRO A 156 -6.14 -3.85 0.12
C PRO A 156 -6.58 -3.65 1.58
N ARG A 157 -7.65 -2.88 1.76
CA ARG A 157 -8.26 -2.65 3.09
C ARG A 157 -9.76 -2.46 2.91
N GLY A 158 -10.47 -3.57 2.71
CA GLY A 158 -11.84 -3.54 2.21
C GLY A 158 -11.89 -2.85 0.86
N GLU A 159 -12.81 -1.90 0.67
CA GLU A 159 -12.93 -1.14 -0.58
C GLU A 159 -11.86 -0.05 -0.76
N VAL A 160 -11.06 0.23 0.27
CA VAL A 160 -10.07 1.31 0.25
C VAL A 160 -8.69 0.80 -0.14
N LYS A 161 -8.07 1.45 -1.12
CA LYS A 161 -6.67 1.21 -1.51
C LYS A 161 -5.76 2.03 -0.61
N SER A 162 -5.09 1.36 0.33
CA SER A 162 -4.20 2.03 1.27
C SER A 162 -2.77 2.07 0.75
N GLN A 163 -2.11 3.23 0.91
CA GLN A 163 -0.72 3.48 0.53
C GLN A 163 -0.40 3.13 -0.94
N PRO A 164 -1.13 3.67 -1.93
CA PRO A 164 -0.86 3.36 -3.33
C PRO A 164 0.52 3.86 -3.75
N VAL A 165 1.25 3.01 -4.49
CA VAL A 165 2.57 3.31 -5.05
C VAL A 165 2.57 2.98 -6.54
N PHE A 166 2.91 3.95 -7.36
CA PHE A 166 3.10 3.75 -8.79
C PHE A 166 4.38 2.93 -9.05
N LYS A 167 4.26 1.84 -9.77
CA LYS A 167 5.38 0.93 -10.06
C LYS A 167 5.99 1.13 -11.44
N GLY A 168 5.22 1.68 -12.37
CA GLY A 168 5.66 1.91 -13.74
C GLY A 168 4.49 1.93 -14.72
N LEU A 169 4.81 2.20 -15.97
CA LEU A 169 3.88 2.04 -17.08
C LEU A 169 3.94 0.59 -17.58
N ARG A 170 2.83 0.08 -18.09
CA ARG A 170 2.81 -1.12 -18.93
C ARG A 170 3.46 -0.78 -20.26
N ASP A 171 4.22 -1.72 -20.81
CA ASP A 171 4.78 -1.67 -22.16
C ASP A 171 3.73 -2.08 -23.20
#